data_fca80ed61626e16ae0b5491b647020fd
#
_entry.id   fca80ed61626e16ae0b5491b647020fd
#
_cell.length_a   1.000
_cell.length_b   1.000
_cell.length_c   1.000
_cell.angle_alpha   90.00
_cell.angle_beta   90.00
_cell.angle_gamma   90.00
#
_symmetry.space_group_name_H-M   'P 1'
#
loop_
_entity.id
_entity.type
_entity.pdbx_description
1 polymer ?
#
loop_
_entity_poly.entity_id
_entity_poly.type
_entity_poly.pdbx_seq_one_letter_code
_entity_poly.pdbx_strand_id
1 'polypeptide(L)'
;MELGSLGEGAGGAVTRCILKGGKTVFALKVITTDPNPDVKKQIVRELSFNKSCASLHICKYYGAFMDDTAGTIGISMEFCEGGSLDSIYREVKKLGGRTGEKVLGKVAEGVLNGLTYLHGHRIIHRDIKPSNILLTRKGEVKLCDFGVSGEFGTKGDANTFIGTSYYMAPERITGQSYTITSDVWSLGVTLLEVAQHRFPFPADGTEMNPRAGLIDLLTYIVRQPIPKLRDEPEMKLRWSESFKYFI
;
A
#
# COMPACT_ATOMS: atom_id res chain seq x y z
N MET A 1 14.08 12.53 17.89
CA MET A 1 13.03 12.82 18.89
C MET A 1 11.70 12.45 18.25
N GLU A 2 10.92 11.63 18.91
CA GLU A 2 9.60 11.21 18.45
C GLU A 2 8.56 12.30 18.69
N LEU A 3 7.66 12.47 17.71
CA LEU A 3 6.58 13.47 17.74
C LEU A 3 5.19 12.84 17.85
N GLY A 4 5.08 11.52 17.68
CA GLY A 4 3.83 10.76 17.78
C GLY A 4 3.77 9.58 16.83
N SER A 5 2.88 8.62 17.14
CA SER A 5 2.64 7.45 16.29
C SER A 5 1.88 7.85 15.02
N LEU A 6 2.26 7.28 13.88
CA LEU A 6 1.56 7.39 12.60
C LEU A 6 0.73 6.14 12.28
N GLY A 7 1.04 5.04 12.93
CA GLY A 7 0.33 3.77 12.78
C GLY A 7 1.18 2.60 13.24
N GLU A 8 0.51 1.50 13.49
CA GLU A 8 1.11 0.23 13.84
C GLU A 8 0.40 -0.85 13.03
N GLY A 9 1.14 -1.76 12.47
CA GLY A 9 0.60 -2.83 11.63
C GLY A 9 1.58 -3.96 11.48
N ALA A 10 1.20 -4.93 10.64
CA ALA A 10 1.99 -6.12 10.37
C ALA A 10 3.42 -5.82 9.81
N GLY A 11 3.61 -4.65 9.22
CA GLY A 11 4.93 -4.20 8.76
C GLY A 11 5.75 -3.43 9.81
N GLY A 12 5.34 -3.41 11.08
CA GLY A 12 6.01 -2.70 12.16
C GLY A 12 5.31 -1.39 12.58
N ALA A 13 5.90 -0.71 13.54
CA ALA A 13 5.43 0.58 14.03
C ALA A 13 6.04 1.73 13.20
N VAL A 14 5.21 2.73 12.87
CA VAL A 14 5.66 3.94 12.18
C VAL A 14 5.44 5.14 13.08
N THR A 15 6.50 5.89 13.32
CA THR A 15 6.52 7.06 14.21
C THR A 15 6.96 8.30 13.45
N ARG A 16 6.29 9.41 13.68
CA ARG A 16 6.73 10.72 13.21
C ARG A 16 7.87 11.21 14.11
N CYS A 17 8.98 11.55 13.49
CA CYS A 17 10.20 11.94 14.17
C CYS A 17 10.75 13.28 13.66
N ILE A 18 11.52 13.95 14.48
CA ILE A 18 12.32 15.11 14.08
C ILE A 18 13.78 14.87 14.43
N LEU A 19 14.67 15.34 13.57
CA LEU A 19 16.10 15.26 13.82
C LEU A 19 16.49 16.10 15.06
N LYS A 20 17.30 15.56 15.95
CA LYS A 20 17.75 16.30 17.14
C LYS A 20 18.57 17.52 16.70
N GLY A 21 18.15 18.71 17.12
CA GLY A 21 18.78 19.97 16.70
C GLY A 21 18.46 20.43 15.28
N GLY A 22 17.61 19.69 14.54
CA GLY A 22 17.19 20.04 13.18
C GLY A 22 15.70 20.41 13.08
N LYS A 23 15.29 20.81 11.88
CA LYS A 23 13.87 21.13 11.56
C LYS A 23 13.22 20.07 10.67
N THR A 24 13.99 19.08 10.22
CA THR A 24 13.49 18.04 9.30
C THR A 24 12.63 17.02 10.03
N VAL A 25 11.37 16.93 9.63
CA VAL A 25 10.44 15.90 10.10
C VAL A 25 10.51 14.72 9.13
N PHE A 26 10.51 13.51 9.66
CA PHE A 26 10.57 12.28 8.88
C PHE A 26 9.71 11.19 9.54
N ALA A 27 9.38 10.16 8.79
CA ALA A 27 8.76 8.95 9.29
C ALA A 27 9.83 7.90 9.61
N LEU A 28 9.76 7.30 10.79
CA LEU A 28 10.61 6.19 11.21
C LEU A 28 9.75 4.93 11.31
N LYS A 29 10.01 3.98 10.45
CA LYS A 29 9.41 2.65 10.50
C LYS A 29 10.37 1.70 11.21
N VAL A 30 9.89 1.03 12.26
CA VAL A 30 10.67 0.03 13.02
C VAL A 30 10.07 -1.34 12.74
N ILE A 31 10.89 -2.25 12.23
CA ILE A 31 10.51 -3.63 11.96
C ILE A 31 11.36 -4.58 12.81
N THR A 32 10.73 -5.61 13.36
CA THR A 32 11.45 -6.71 14.02
C THR A 32 12.04 -7.63 12.97
N THR A 33 13.27 -8.06 13.16
CA THR A 33 13.98 -8.88 12.18
C THR A 33 14.32 -10.24 12.73
N ASP A 34 14.53 -11.20 11.82
CA ASP A 34 15.13 -12.48 12.15
C ASP A 34 16.54 -12.23 12.74
N PRO A 35 16.92 -12.91 13.83
CA PRO A 35 18.26 -12.81 14.42
C PRO A 35 19.39 -13.17 13.46
N ASN A 36 19.11 -13.87 12.35
CA ASN A 36 20.11 -14.28 11.38
C ASN A 36 20.79 -13.06 10.71
N PRO A 37 22.14 -12.91 10.85
CA PRO A 37 22.88 -11.79 10.29
C PRO A 37 22.80 -11.69 8.75
N ASP A 38 22.63 -12.80 8.06
CA ASP A 38 22.57 -12.82 6.59
C ASP A 38 21.22 -12.27 6.10
N VAL A 39 20.13 -12.56 6.81
CA VAL A 39 18.82 -11.95 6.56
C VAL A 39 18.90 -10.43 6.76
N LYS A 40 19.50 -9.98 7.86
CA LYS A 40 19.70 -8.55 8.12
C LYS A 40 20.50 -7.85 7.01
N LYS A 41 21.59 -8.46 6.56
CA LYS A 41 22.40 -7.91 5.45
C LYS A 41 21.62 -7.83 4.16
N GLN A 42 20.78 -8.82 3.87
CA GLN A 42 19.93 -8.84 2.69
C GLN A 42 18.91 -7.69 2.76
N ILE A 43 18.25 -7.49 3.91
CA ILE A 43 17.33 -6.36 4.12
C ILE A 43 18.03 -5.02 3.85
N VAL A 44 19.21 -4.83 4.40
CA VAL A 44 19.97 -3.56 4.21
C VAL A 44 20.37 -3.37 2.75
N ARG A 45 20.71 -4.43 2.02
CA ARG A 45 21.01 -4.35 0.57
C ARG A 45 19.77 -3.94 -0.24
N GLU A 46 18.61 -4.51 0.05
CA GLU A 46 17.35 -4.17 -0.61
C GLU A 46 16.93 -2.73 -0.29
N LEU A 47 17.09 -2.30 0.97
CA LEU A 47 16.85 -0.93 1.37
C LEU A 47 17.84 0.06 0.74
N SER A 48 19.07 -0.36 0.42
CA SER A 48 20.02 0.51 -0.29
C SER A 48 19.56 0.84 -1.71
N PHE A 49 18.77 -0.03 -2.32
CA PHE A 49 18.14 0.20 -3.61
C PHE A 49 17.14 1.36 -3.54
N ASN A 50 16.39 1.46 -2.45
CA ASN A 50 15.43 2.54 -2.22
C ASN A 50 16.12 3.90 -2.13
N LYS A 51 17.38 3.95 -1.70
CA LYS A 51 18.18 5.18 -1.60
C LYS A 51 18.50 5.79 -2.97
N SER A 52 18.57 4.98 -4.02
CA SER A 52 18.83 5.45 -5.39
C SER A 52 17.55 5.90 -6.12
N CYS A 53 16.37 5.62 -5.56
CA CYS A 53 15.11 6.01 -6.17
C CYS A 53 14.90 7.53 -6.09
N ALA A 54 14.85 8.18 -7.26
CA ALA A 54 14.64 9.61 -7.42
C ALA A 54 13.41 9.86 -8.29
N SER A 55 12.21 9.72 -7.72
CA SER A 55 10.94 10.02 -8.38
C SER A 55 10.05 10.84 -7.46
N LEU A 56 9.27 11.77 -8.03
CA LEU A 56 8.26 12.53 -7.30
C LEU A 56 7.14 11.65 -6.76
N HIS A 57 6.93 10.49 -7.38
CA HIS A 57 5.86 9.54 -7.04
C HIS A 57 6.34 8.37 -6.17
N ILE A 58 7.56 8.44 -5.66
CA ILE A 58 8.12 7.47 -4.73
C ILE A 58 8.49 8.19 -3.43
N CYS A 59 8.08 7.63 -2.31
CA CYS A 59 8.43 8.14 -0.99
C CYS A 59 9.96 8.10 -0.83
N LYS A 60 10.56 9.25 -0.53
CA LYS A 60 12.02 9.38 -0.44
C LYS A 60 12.52 8.60 0.78
N TYR A 61 13.48 7.74 0.53
CA TYR A 61 14.19 7.00 1.56
C TYR A 61 15.42 7.79 2.01
N TYR A 62 15.62 7.93 3.33
CA TYR A 62 16.75 8.64 3.89
C TYR A 62 17.85 7.72 4.39
N GLY A 63 17.51 6.54 4.91
CA GLY A 63 18.46 5.55 5.38
C GLY A 63 17.82 4.51 6.28
N ALA A 64 18.60 3.48 6.61
CA ALA A 64 18.23 2.51 7.62
C ALA A 64 19.38 2.29 8.59
N PHE A 65 19.04 1.86 9.78
CA PHE A 65 19.99 1.47 10.82
C PHE A 65 19.49 0.20 11.52
N MET A 66 20.44 -0.60 11.97
CA MET A 66 20.16 -1.80 12.75
C MET A 66 20.33 -1.51 14.24
N ASP A 67 19.42 -2.00 15.04
CA ASP A 67 19.57 -2.12 16.49
C ASP A 67 19.68 -3.60 16.84
N ASP A 68 20.93 -4.05 17.00
CA ASP A 68 21.21 -5.45 17.32
C ASP A 68 20.75 -5.83 18.71
N THR A 69 20.66 -4.87 19.64
CA THR A 69 20.20 -5.08 21.01
C THR A 69 18.70 -5.36 21.05
N ALA A 70 17.94 -4.58 20.28
CA ALA A 70 16.49 -4.75 20.16
C ALA A 70 16.08 -5.77 19.08
N GLY A 71 17.00 -6.24 18.22
CA GLY A 71 16.68 -7.10 17.11
C GLY A 71 15.78 -6.43 16.06
N THR A 72 15.97 -5.12 15.83
CA THR A 72 15.12 -4.32 14.95
C THR A 72 15.92 -3.61 13.86
N ILE A 73 15.22 -3.22 12.79
CA ILE A 73 15.72 -2.29 11.78
C ILE A 73 14.84 -1.06 11.78
N GLY A 74 15.46 0.10 11.96
CA GLY A 74 14.82 1.41 11.78
C GLY A 74 15.02 1.89 10.36
N ILE A 75 13.93 2.25 9.67
CA ILE A 75 13.91 2.78 8.31
C ILE A 75 13.40 4.21 8.37
N SER A 76 14.24 5.17 7.98
CA SER A 76 13.88 6.59 7.92
C SER A 76 13.48 6.99 6.50
N MET A 77 12.34 7.63 6.38
CA MET A 77 11.76 8.02 5.09
C MET A 77 11.04 9.37 5.16
N GLU A 78 10.69 9.90 4.00
CA GLU A 78 9.91 11.12 3.85
C GLU A 78 8.59 11.02 4.64
N PHE A 79 8.29 12.07 5.41
CA PHE A 79 7.00 12.19 6.06
C PHE A 79 6.00 12.86 5.12
N CYS A 80 4.95 12.14 4.74
CA CYS A 80 3.87 12.63 3.90
C CYS A 80 2.72 13.12 4.77
N GLU A 81 2.60 14.44 4.92
CA GLU A 81 1.67 15.05 5.88
C GLU A 81 0.19 14.84 5.54
N GLY A 82 -0.13 14.54 4.28
CA GLY A 82 -1.50 14.22 3.86
C GLY A 82 -1.98 12.86 4.36
N GLY A 83 -1.06 12.01 4.83
CA GLY A 83 -1.39 10.67 5.31
C GLY A 83 -1.54 9.64 4.19
N SER A 84 -2.05 8.47 4.52
CA SER A 84 -2.30 7.39 3.56
C SER A 84 -3.67 7.54 2.90
N LEU A 85 -3.82 7.01 1.69
CA LEU A 85 -5.11 6.96 1.00
C LEU A 85 -6.15 6.19 1.83
N ASP A 86 -5.72 5.18 2.60
CA ASP A 86 -6.57 4.44 3.54
C ASP A 86 -7.15 5.35 4.62
N SER A 87 -6.32 6.13 5.30
CA SER A 87 -6.77 7.06 6.34
C SER A 87 -7.70 8.14 5.77
N ILE A 88 -7.39 8.64 4.57
CA ILE A 88 -8.15 9.70 3.91
C ILE A 88 -9.56 9.21 3.55
N TYR A 89 -9.69 8.09 2.81
CA TYR A 89 -11.01 7.65 2.38
C TYR A 89 -11.88 7.17 3.55
N ARG A 90 -11.29 6.60 4.58
CA ARG A 90 -12.01 6.21 5.81
C ARG A 90 -12.57 7.44 6.53
N GLU A 91 -11.81 8.52 6.58
CA GLU A 91 -12.27 9.76 7.18
C GLU A 91 -13.38 10.40 6.34
N VAL A 92 -13.23 10.43 5.00
CA VAL A 92 -14.30 10.87 4.08
C VAL A 92 -15.57 10.04 4.27
N LYS A 93 -15.44 8.72 4.44
CA LYS A 93 -16.55 7.82 4.72
C LYS A 93 -17.25 8.16 6.04
N LYS A 94 -16.51 8.40 7.12
CA LYS A 94 -17.06 8.79 8.43
C LYS A 94 -17.86 10.10 8.37
N LEU A 95 -17.41 11.02 7.54
CA LEU A 95 -18.10 12.30 7.30
C LEU A 95 -19.31 12.17 6.34
N GLY A 96 -19.67 10.95 5.93
CA GLY A 96 -20.77 10.70 5.00
C GLY A 96 -20.48 11.08 3.55
N GLY A 97 -19.23 11.41 3.23
CA GLY A 97 -18.78 11.77 1.89
C GLY A 97 -18.45 10.58 0.99
N ARG A 98 -18.03 10.89 -0.23
CA ARG A 98 -17.48 9.94 -1.22
C ARG A 98 -16.24 10.53 -1.88
N THR A 99 -15.34 9.67 -2.28
CA THR A 99 -14.14 10.06 -3.04
C THR A 99 -14.51 10.18 -4.52
N GLY A 100 -14.47 11.39 -5.05
CA GLY A 100 -14.91 11.66 -6.43
C GLY A 100 -13.88 11.27 -7.49
N GLU A 101 -14.34 11.13 -8.73
CA GLU A 101 -13.56 10.69 -9.90
C GLU A 101 -12.28 11.50 -10.12
N LYS A 102 -12.32 12.84 -9.95
CA LYS A 102 -11.14 13.68 -10.13
C LYS A 102 -10.01 13.33 -9.15
N VAL A 103 -10.36 13.00 -7.90
CA VAL A 103 -9.39 12.60 -6.88
C VAL A 103 -8.84 11.23 -7.23
N LEU A 104 -9.69 10.26 -7.58
CA LEU A 104 -9.28 8.92 -7.97
C LEU A 104 -8.41 8.94 -9.23
N GLY A 105 -8.72 9.79 -10.21
CA GLY A 105 -7.90 10.00 -11.38
C GLY A 105 -6.50 10.51 -11.05
N LYS A 106 -6.39 11.46 -10.11
CA LYS A 106 -5.08 11.95 -9.64
C LYS A 106 -4.31 10.89 -8.85
N VAL A 107 -4.98 10.08 -8.07
CA VAL A 107 -4.36 8.93 -7.38
C VAL A 107 -3.85 7.94 -8.41
N ALA A 108 -4.68 7.56 -9.40
CA ALA A 108 -4.30 6.63 -10.45
C ALA A 108 -3.08 7.14 -11.26
N GLU A 109 -3.10 8.40 -11.68
CA GLU A 109 -1.98 9.05 -12.39
C GLU A 109 -0.68 8.97 -11.57
N GLY A 110 -0.73 9.35 -10.29
CA GLY A 110 0.46 9.34 -9.44
C GLY A 110 1.00 7.93 -9.19
N VAL A 111 0.11 6.96 -8.93
CA VAL A 111 0.51 5.56 -8.74
C VAL A 111 1.11 4.98 -10.02
N LEU A 112 0.47 5.18 -11.19
CA LEU A 112 0.98 4.69 -12.47
C LEU A 112 2.33 5.30 -12.83
N ASN A 113 2.55 6.59 -12.56
CA ASN A 113 3.85 7.24 -12.74
C ASN A 113 4.91 6.62 -11.80
N GLY A 114 4.55 6.35 -10.53
CA GLY A 114 5.43 5.65 -9.59
C GLY A 114 5.76 4.22 -10.05
N LEU A 115 4.76 3.46 -10.50
CA LEU A 115 4.95 2.11 -11.04
C LEU A 115 5.80 2.13 -12.31
N THR A 116 5.57 3.06 -13.23
CA THR A 116 6.38 3.22 -14.45
C THR A 116 7.85 3.43 -14.10
N TYR A 117 8.13 4.28 -13.09
CA TYR A 117 9.49 4.47 -12.60
C TYR A 117 10.09 3.18 -12.04
N LEU A 118 9.39 2.48 -11.14
CA LEU A 118 9.87 1.23 -10.54
C LEU A 118 10.08 0.14 -11.59
N HIS A 119 9.11 -0.08 -12.47
CA HIS A 119 9.17 -1.10 -13.51
C HIS A 119 10.30 -0.83 -14.51
N GLY A 120 10.56 0.44 -14.84
CA GLY A 120 11.72 0.85 -15.65
C GLY A 120 13.07 0.49 -14.99
N HIS A 121 13.11 0.41 -13.66
CA HIS A 121 14.25 -0.04 -12.88
C HIS A 121 14.21 -1.54 -12.53
N ARG A 122 13.29 -2.31 -13.15
CA ARG A 122 13.06 -3.75 -12.91
C ARG A 122 12.63 -4.08 -11.48
N ILE A 123 11.97 -3.14 -10.81
CA ILE A 123 11.41 -3.30 -9.47
C ILE A 123 9.91 -3.48 -9.60
N ILE A 124 9.36 -4.54 -9.03
CA ILE A 124 7.93 -4.76 -8.87
C ILE A 124 7.56 -4.38 -7.43
N HIS A 125 6.50 -3.58 -7.26
CA HIS A 125 6.12 -3.09 -5.93
C HIS A 125 5.60 -4.19 -5.02
N ARG A 126 4.73 -5.06 -5.53
CA ARG A 126 4.17 -6.26 -4.88
C ARG A 126 3.17 -6.01 -3.74
N ASP A 127 3.00 -4.77 -3.28
CA ASP A 127 2.12 -4.44 -2.16
C ASP A 127 1.38 -3.10 -2.39
N ILE A 128 0.76 -2.94 -3.57
CA ILE A 128 -0.09 -1.78 -3.87
C ILE A 128 -1.42 -1.96 -3.13
N LYS A 129 -1.70 -1.02 -2.23
CA LYS A 129 -2.94 -0.95 -1.42
C LYS A 129 -3.13 0.47 -0.86
N PRO A 130 -4.31 0.84 -0.36
CA PRO A 130 -4.56 2.20 0.11
C PRO A 130 -3.60 2.69 1.19
N SER A 131 -3.12 1.80 2.08
CA SER A 131 -2.19 2.18 3.15
C SER A 131 -0.77 2.48 2.66
N ASN A 132 -0.38 1.99 1.47
CA ASN A 132 0.95 2.19 0.86
C ASN A 132 0.97 3.29 -0.21
N ILE A 133 -0.14 4.01 -0.36
CA ILE A 133 -0.26 5.19 -1.21
C ILE A 133 -0.38 6.39 -0.28
N LEU A 134 0.64 7.24 -0.26
CA LEU A 134 0.75 8.39 0.62
C LEU A 134 0.51 9.69 -0.16
N LEU A 135 0.02 10.70 0.53
CA LEU A 135 -0.18 12.03 -0.03
C LEU A 135 0.67 13.05 0.74
N THR A 136 1.32 13.95 0.00
CA THR A 136 1.96 15.10 0.60
C THR A 136 0.93 16.19 0.91
N ARG A 137 1.32 17.21 1.68
CA ARG A 137 0.48 18.39 1.94
C ARG A 137 0.06 19.12 0.66
N LYS A 138 0.83 18.97 -0.42
CA LYS A 138 0.54 19.55 -1.74
C LYS A 138 -0.39 18.68 -2.61
N GLY A 139 -0.78 17.51 -2.12
CA GLY A 139 -1.58 16.55 -2.88
C GLY A 139 -0.77 15.71 -3.87
N GLU A 140 0.56 15.68 -3.76
CA GLU A 140 1.39 14.77 -4.54
C GLU A 140 1.20 13.33 -4.03
N VAL A 141 1.03 12.40 -4.95
CA VAL A 141 0.82 10.97 -4.65
C VAL A 141 2.15 10.25 -4.69
N LYS A 142 2.47 9.51 -3.64
CA LYS A 142 3.74 8.78 -3.47
C LYS A 142 3.50 7.34 -3.05
N LEU A 143 4.21 6.41 -3.67
CA LEU A 143 4.28 5.01 -3.27
C LEU A 143 5.34 4.81 -2.18
N CYS A 144 5.01 4.02 -1.17
CA CYS A 144 5.95 3.60 -0.13
C CYS A 144 5.95 2.08 0.03
N ASP A 145 6.91 1.56 0.80
CA ASP A 145 6.97 0.14 1.21
C ASP A 145 7.12 -0.86 0.04
N PHE A 146 7.90 -0.52 -0.99
CA PHE A 146 8.26 -1.44 -2.06
C PHE A 146 9.58 -2.17 -1.76
N GLY A 147 9.70 -3.40 -2.24
CA GLY A 147 10.93 -4.20 -2.18
C GLY A 147 11.21 -4.95 -0.86
N VAL A 148 10.56 -4.58 0.24
CA VAL A 148 10.78 -5.22 1.56
C VAL A 148 9.70 -6.27 1.87
N SER A 149 8.55 -6.18 1.22
CA SER A 149 7.37 -7.00 1.57
C SER A 149 7.39 -8.43 1.00
N GLY A 150 8.25 -8.72 0.04
CA GLY A 150 8.20 -10.00 -0.70
C GLY A 150 8.91 -11.18 -0.05
N GLU A 151 9.96 -10.95 0.75
CA GLU A 151 10.81 -12.04 1.25
C GLU A 151 10.86 -12.17 2.78
N PHE A 152 10.47 -11.13 3.53
CA PHE A 152 10.63 -11.11 4.98
C PHE A 152 9.42 -11.54 5.78
N GLY A 153 8.24 -11.64 5.17
CA GLY A 153 6.99 -12.05 5.82
C GLY A 153 6.77 -13.57 5.92
N THR A 154 7.71 -14.40 5.48
CA THR A 154 7.40 -15.81 5.21
C THR A 154 7.52 -16.76 6.39
N LYS A 155 7.92 -16.35 7.57
CA LYS A 155 8.08 -17.30 8.70
C LYS A 155 7.50 -16.89 10.06
N GLY A 156 6.73 -15.82 10.18
CA GLY A 156 6.35 -15.38 11.53
C GLY A 156 4.88 -15.07 11.79
N ASP A 157 4.13 -14.61 10.84
CA ASP A 157 2.79 -14.12 11.18
C ASP A 157 1.77 -14.34 10.06
N ALA A 158 0.89 -15.34 10.26
CA ALA A 158 -0.23 -15.64 9.37
C ALA A 158 -1.14 -14.41 9.16
N ASN A 159 -1.23 -13.51 10.13
CA ASN A 159 -2.03 -12.29 10.06
C ASN A 159 -1.42 -11.23 9.13
N THR A 160 -0.09 -11.15 9.01
CA THR A 160 0.60 -10.26 8.06
C THR A 160 0.34 -10.67 6.62
N PHE A 161 0.32 -11.96 6.36
CA PHE A 161 0.02 -12.51 5.06
C PHE A 161 -1.45 -12.28 4.65
N ILE A 162 -2.37 -12.29 5.62
CA ILE A 162 -3.81 -12.14 5.40
C ILE A 162 -4.16 -10.78 4.80
N GLY A 163 -3.67 -9.67 5.39
CA GLY A 163 -4.06 -8.32 4.94
C GLY A 163 -3.55 -7.95 3.55
N THR A 164 -2.35 -8.38 3.19
CA THR A 164 -1.72 -8.10 1.89
C THR A 164 -2.32 -8.93 0.76
N SER A 165 -2.81 -10.12 1.05
CA SER A 165 -3.36 -11.05 0.06
C SER A 165 -4.65 -10.55 -0.60
N TYR A 166 -5.37 -9.62 0.00
CA TYR A 166 -6.64 -9.08 -0.53
C TYR A 166 -6.49 -8.34 -1.86
N TYR A 167 -5.33 -7.71 -2.08
CA TYR A 167 -5.04 -6.97 -3.31
C TYR A 167 -4.24 -7.80 -4.33
N MET A 168 -3.97 -9.06 -4.00
CA MET A 168 -3.15 -9.93 -4.83
C MET A 168 -3.87 -10.31 -6.12
N ALA A 169 -3.16 -10.25 -7.23
CA ALA A 169 -3.67 -10.63 -8.54
C ALA A 169 -3.99 -12.14 -8.63
N PRO A 170 -5.03 -12.55 -9.39
CA PRO A 170 -5.46 -13.96 -9.51
C PRO A 170 -4.33 -14.91 -9.90
N GLU A 171 -3.46 -14.49 -10.83
CA GLU A 171 -2.31 -15.29 -11.26
C GLU A 171 -1.33 -15.56 -10.11
N ARG A 172 -1.23 -14.63 -9.17
CA ARG A 172 -0.39 -14.79 -7.98
C ARG A 172 -1.00 -15.75 -6.97
N ILE A 173 -2.32 -15.68 -6.78
CA ILE A 173 -3.07 -16.59 -5.90
C ILE A 173 -2.93 -18.03 -6.40
N THR A 174 -2.90 -18.23 -7.72
CA THR A 174 -2.72 -19.54 -8.36
C THR A 174 -1.27 -19.99 -8.49
N GLY A 175 -0.32 -19.29 -7.87
CA GLY A 175 1.09 -19.72 -7.79
C GLY A 175 1.98 -19.27 -8.94
N GLN A 176 1.50 -18.40 -9.82
CA GLN A 176 2.31 -17.83 -10.90
C GLN A 176 3.22 -16.71 -10.39
N SER A 177 4.22 -16.33 -11.19
CA SER A 177 5.18 -15.30 -10.83
C SER A 177 4.57 -13.91 -10.81
N TYR A 178 5.10 -13.01 -9.96
CA TYR A 178 4.81 -11.59 -10.01
C TYR A 178 5.30 -10.99 -11.33
N THR A 179 4.44 -10.16 -11.92
CA THR A 179 4.76 -9.34 -13.09
C THR A 179 4.34 -7.90 -12.85
N ILE A 180 4.70 -7.01 -13.75
CA ILE A 180 4.25 -5.61 -13.72
C ILE A 180 2.73 -5.50 -13.73
N THR A 181 2.03 -6.44 -14.41
CA THR A 181 0.56 -6.48 -14.47
C THR A 181 -0.08 -6.81 -13.13
N SER A 182 0.62 -7.54 -12.25
CA SER A 182 0.13 -7.82 -10.89
C SER A 182 0.00 -6.55 -10.05
N ASP A 183 0.92 -5.57 -10.20
CA ASP A 183 0.80 -4.26 -9.55
C ASP A 183 -0.39 -3.45 -10.10
N VAL A 184 -0.66 -3.57 -11.41
CA VAL A 184 -1.81 -2.89 -12.06
C VAL A 184 -3.14 -3.45 -11.55
N TRP A 185 -3.26 -4.77 -11.40
CA TRP A 185 -4.42 -5.39 -10.74
C TRP A 185 -4.64 -4.82 -9.33
N SER A 186 -3.60 -4.80 -8.52
CA SER A 186 -3.68 -4.28 -7.14
C SER A 186 -4.11 -2.81 -7.09
N LEU A 187 -3.70 -2.00 -8.08
CA LEU A 187 -4.19 -0.64 -8.24
C LEU A 187 -5.69 -0.60 -8.58
N GLY A 188 -6.17 -1.44 -9.51
CA GLY A 188 -7.59 -1.54 -9.85
C GLY A 188 -8.45 -1.85 -8.63
N VAL A 189 -8.07 -2.87 -7.85
CA VAL A 189 -8.75 -3.23 -6.58
C VAL A 189 -8.75 -2.05 -5.60
N THR A 190 -7.61 -1.37 -5.46
CA THR A 190 -7.46 -0.19 -4.59
C THR A 190 -8.40 0.95 -5.01
N LEU A 191 -8.46 1.27 -6.29
CA LEU A 191 -9.32 2.34 -6.81
C LEU A 191 -10.81 2.00 -6.64
N LEU A 192 -11.21 0.75 -6.88
CA LEU A 192 -12.58 0.28 -6.63
C LEU A 192 -12.96 0.39 -5.15
N GLU A 193 -12.07 -0.02 -4.24
CA GLU A 193 -12.31 0.09 -2.80
C GLU A 193 -12.54 1.53 -2.38
N VAL A 194 -11.66 2.44 -2.81
CA VAL A 194 -11.75 3.86 -2.44
C VAL A 194 -12.96 4.53 -3.10
N ALA A 195 -13.33 4.14 -4.33
CA ALA A 195 -14.50 4.64 -5.02
C ALA A 195 -15.80 4.24 -4.31
N GLN A 196 -15.91 2.97 -3.92
CA GLN A 196 -17.11 2.39 -3.34
C GLN A 196 -17.16 2.49 -1.81
N HIS A 197 -16.06 2.93 -1.16
CA HIS A 197 -15.86 2.93 0.29
C HIS A 197 -16.09 1.56 0.94
N ARG A 198 -15.85 0.49 0.19
CA ARG A 198 -15.89 -0.90 0.63
C ARG A 198 -14.96 -1.74 -0.20
N PHE A 199 -14.46 -2.81 0.36
CA PHE A 199 -13.67 -3.78 -0.39
C PHE A 199 -14.51 -4.36 -1.54
N PRO A 200 -13.97 -4.48 -2.78
CA PRO A 200 -14.78 -4.79 -3.96
C PRO A 200 -15.17 -6.26 -4.11
N PHE A 201 -14.70 -7.14 -3.26
CA PHE A 201 -15.08 -8.54 -3.27
C PHE A 201 -15.88 -8.91 -2.00
N PRO A 202 -16.92 -9.75 -2.13
CA PRO A 202 -17.50 -10.33 -3.35
C PRO A 202 -18.04 -9.28 -4.32
N ALA A 203 -17.95 -9.56 -5.63
CA ALA A 203 -18.31 -8.62 -6.70
C ALA A 203 -19.81 -8.30 -6.76
N ASP A 204 -20.67 -9.16 -6.23
CA ASP A 204 -22.12 -8.95 -6.11
C ASP A 204 -22.51 -7.98 -4.98
N GLY A 205 -21.55 -7.60 -4.15
CA GLY A 205 -21.75 -6.67 -3.03
C GLY A 205 -22.35 -7.31 -1.78
N THR A 206 -22.46 -8.62 -1.73
CA THR A 206 -22.83 -9.32 -0.50
C THR A 206 -21.72 -9.16 0.55
N GLU A 207 -22.10 -9.10 1.81
CA GLU A 207 -21.10 -9.16 2.88
C GLU A 207 -20.54 -10.59 2.96
N MET A 208 -19.21 -10.68 3.02
CA MET A 208 -18.60 -11.98 3.29
C MET A 208 -19.11 -12.52 4.62
N ASN A 209 -19.41 -13.80 4.64
CA ASN A 209 -19.74 -14.50 5.88
C ASN A 209 -18.60 -14.21 6.89
N PRO A 210 -18.90 -13.73 8.11
CA PRO A 210 -17.89 -13.46 9.13
C PRO A 210 -17.02 -14.67 9.49
N ARG A 211 -17.47 -15.88 9.10
CA ARG A 211 -16.73 -17.14 9.25
C ARG A 211 -15.94 -17.53 8.00
N ALA A 212 -16.09 -16.79 6.91
CA ALA A 212 -15.32 -17.03 5.70
C ALA A 212 -13.85 -16.68 5.98
N GLY A 213 -12.98 -17.65 5.79
CA GLY A 213 -11.54 -17.47 5.99
C GLY A 213 -10.86 -16.83 4.79
N LEU A 214 -9.54 -16.59 4.92
CA LEU A 214 -8.72 -16.07 3.83
C LEU A 214 -8.86 -16.92 2.54
N ILE A 215 -8.91 -18.23 2.66
CA ILE A 215 -9.04 -19.16 1.52
C ILE A 215 -10.32 -18.90 0.73
N ASP A 216 -11.43 -18.64 1.40
CA ASP A 216 -12.70 -18.33 0.74
C ASP A 216 -12.58 -17.03 -0.06
N LEU A 217 -11.99 -15.98 0.52
CA LEU A 217 -11.77 -14.73 -0.18
C LEU A 217 -10.86 -14.91 -1.40
N LEU A 218 -9.73 -15.60 -1.27
CA LEU A 218 -8.83 -15.88 -2.38
C LEU A 218 -9.51 -16.68 -3.48
N THR A 219 -10.39 -17.62 -3.10
CA THR A 219 -11.23 -18.36 -4.03
C THR A 219 -12.22 -17.45 -4.77
N TYR A 220 -12.80 -16.46 -4.07
CA TYR A 220 -13.66 -15.46 -4.70
C TYR A 220 -12.89 -14.63 -5.73
N ILE A 221 -11.71 -14.13 -5.38
CA ILE A 221 -10.88 -13.32 -6.28
C ILE A 221 -10.54 -14.07 -7.57
N VAL A 222 -10.27 -15.39 -7.47
CA VAL A 222 -9.92 -16.22 -8.63
C VAL A 222 -11.12 -16.62 -9.49
N ARG A 223 -12.28 -16.88 -8.86
CA ARG A 223 -13.44 -17.50 -9.53
C ARG A 223 -14.56 -16.53 -9.88
N GLN A 224 -14.65 -15.40 -9.20
CA GLN A 224 -15.74 -14.45 -9.41
C GLN A 224 -15.44 -13.53 -10.61
N PRO A 225 -16.48 -12.98 -11.23
CA PRO A 225 -16.32 -11.93 -12.23
C PRO A 225 -15.52 -10.75 -11.65
N ILE A 226 -14.75 -10.09 -12.50
CA ILE A 226 -14.03 -8.86 -12.12
C ILE A 226 -15.05 -7.82 -11.64
N PRO A 227 -14.88 -7.26 -10.43
CA PRO A 227 -15.75 -6.21 -9.93
C PRO A 227 -15.78 -5.01 -10.87
N LYS A 228 -16.92 -4.38 -11.02
CA LYS A 228 -17.09 -3.21 -11.88
C LYS A 228 -17.54 -2.01 -11.06
N LEU A 229 -17.02 -0.85 -11.40
CA LEU A 229 -17.47 0.42 -10.85
C LEU A 229 -18.90 0.69 -11.30
N ARG A 230 -19.80 0.92 -10.34
CA ARG A 230 -21.22 1.23 -10.60
C ARG A 230 -21.56 2.61 -10.07
N ASP A 231 -22.52 3.26 -10.73
CA ASP A 231 -23.12 4.49 -10.20
C ASP A 231 -23.84 4.20 -8.88
N GLU A 232 -23.83 5.18 -7.99
CA GLU A 232 -24.60 5.19 -6.74
C GLU A 232 -25.60 6.35 -6.77
N PRO A 233 -26.78 6.19 -7.41
CA PRO A 233 -27.75 7.27 -7.59
C PRO A 233 -28.26 7.85 -6.25
N GLU A 234 -28.36 7.01 -5.23
CA GLU A 234 -28.76 7.36 -3.87
C GLU A 234 -27.81 8.38 -3.23
N MET A 235 -26.53 8.29 -3.56
CA MET A 235 -25.48 9.21 -3.15
C MET A 235 -25.24 10.34 -4.16
N LYS A 236 -26.07 10.44 -5.21
CA LYS A 236 -25.90 11.36 -6.33
C LYS A 236 -24.53 11.24 -7.01
N LEU A 237 -23.94 10.06 -6.96
CA LEU A 237 -22.62 9.76 -7.52
C LEU A 237 -22.79 9.06 -8.85
N ARG A 238 -22.24 9.67 -9.89
CA ARG A 238 -22.14 9.11 -11.24
C ARG A 238 -20.69 9.17 -11.69
N TRP A 239 -20.24 8.08 -12.30
CA TRP A 239 -18.91 7.94 -12.85
C TRP A 239 -18.98 8.13 -14.35
N SER A 240 -17.96 8.75 -14.94
CA SER A 240 -17.88 8.81 -16.40
C SER A 240 -17.68 7.41 -17.00
N GLU A 241 -18.18 7.19 -18.21
CA GLU A 241 -17.99 5.91 -18.92
C GLU A 241 -16.49 5.64 -19.16
N SER A 242 -15.71 6.69 -19.41
CA SER A 242 -14.25 6.59 -19.55
C SER A 242 -13.60 6.06 -18.27
N PHE A 243 -14.05 6.51 -17.09
CA PHE A 243 -13.50 6.05 -15.84
C PHE A 243 -13.94 4.63 -15.47
N LYS A 244 -15.20 4.27 -15.76
CA LYS A 244 -15.69 2.88 -15.62
C LYS A 244 -14.93 1.90 -16.51
N TYR A 245 -14.53 2.37 -17.71
CA TYR A 245 -13.73 1.55 -18.64
C TYR A 245 -12.26 1.45 -18.20
N PHE A 246 -11.72 2.51 -17.59
CA PHE A 246 -10.34 2.55 -17.11
C PHE A 246 -10.11 1.62 -15.92
N ILE A 247 -11.04 1.54 -14.97
CA ILE A 247 -10.98 0.68 -13.78
C ILE A 247 -11.41 -0.75 -14.13
#